data_f0a2aa5877f8b80aba109a9a7f2a10eb
#
_entry.id   f0a2aa5877f8b80aba109a9a7f2a10eb
#
_cell.length_a   1.000
_cell.length_b   1.000
_cell.length_c   1.000
_cell.angle_alpha   90.00
_cell.angle_beta   90.00
_cell.angle_gamma   90.00
#
_symmetry.space_group_name_H-M   'P 1'
#
loop_
_entity.id
_entity.type
_entity.pdbx_description
1 polymer ?
#
loop_
_entity_poly.entity_id
_entity_poly.type
_entity_poly.pdbx_seq_one_letter_code
_entity_poly.pdbx_strand_id
1 'polypeptide(L)'
;PTVRTSFLDEQHGYVNGASMFVYVPQLMNQPATLTVKPAPGWNVVSTALKPVSGQTFTYEVPNYDLLVDSPIEIGNHRVLQFTSGGIPHQIAMYGETQYNEQRLLADYKRVTEAAAAVVGEHPCENYLFIVHHLPSGGGGLEHLHSTSLQTSRNAYATEAGYTGFMGLVAHEYFHLWNVKRIRPKALGPFDYDNENYTHLLWVAEGFTSMYDNYLLRRSGVTTPERYLDDVAGDINSTENTPGSGVQSLAEASWDAWIKYYRPNENSTNSTISYYVKGAVVANLLNLEILHSSGGERNLDDVLRFLWNEYYKKQKRGFTDEELQQAVEKAAGHSL
;
A
#
# COMPACT_ATOMS: atom_id res chain seq x y z
N PRO A 1 3.39 -14.66 -12.73
CA PRO A 1 2.33 -13.86 -12.11
C PRO A 1 2.94 -12.69 -11.36
N THR A 2 2.21 -11.57 -11.31
CA THR A 2 2.54 -10.40 -10.51
C THR A 2 1.30 -10.00 -9.70
N VAL A 3 1.44 -9.15 -8.70
CA VAL A 3 0.28 -8.60 -7.95
C VAL A 3 -0.71 -7.85 -8.85
N ARG A 4 -0.30 -7.46 -10.05
CA ARG A 4 -1.09 -6.68 -11.03
C ARG A 4 -1.81 -7.52 -12.07
N THR A 5 -1.46 -8.80 -12.21
CA THR A 5 -2.00 -9.66 -13.28
C THR A 5 -2.91 -10.74 -12.70
N SER A 6 -4.07 -10.94 -13.32
CA SER A 6 -4.88 -12.11 -13.03
C SER A 6 -4.15 -13.38 -13.44
N PHE A 7 -4.38 -14.44 -12.68
CA PHE A 7 -3.68 -15.71 -12.85
C PHE A 7 -4.64 -16.88 -12.57
N LEU A 8 -4.50 -17.96 -13.34
CA LEU A 8 -5.26 -19.19 -13.16
C LEU A 8 -4.41 -20.39 -13.53
N ASP A 9 -4.34 -21.36 -12.64
CA ASP A 9 -3.74 -22.67 -12.89
C ASP A 9 -4.60 -23.81 -12.31
N GLU A 10 -4.02 -24.98 -12.15
CA GLU A 10 -4.71 -26.16 -11.61
C GLU A 10 -4.93 -26.10 -10.09
N GLN A 11 -4.28 -25.18 -9.39
CA GLN A 11 -4.27 -25.11 -7.92
C GLN A 11 -5.07 -23.92 -7.39
N HIS A 12 -5.04 -22.78 -8.07
CA HIS A 12 -5.76 -21.57 -7.64
C HIS A 12 -6.06 -20.60 -8.78
N GLY A 13 -6.94 -19.65 -8.51
CA GLY A 13 -7.20 -18.50 -9.34
C GLY A 13 -7.04 -17.21 -8.55
N TYR A 14 -6.27 -16.26 -9.08
CA TYR A 14 -6.18 -14.90 -8.58
C TYR A 14 -6.75 -13.93 -9.62
N VAL A 15 -7.68 -13.09 -9.20
CA VAL A 15 -8.30 -12.08 -10.06
C VAL A 15 -7.92 -10.69 -9.57
N ASN A 16 -7.18 -9.95 -10.40
CA ASN A 16 -7.09 -8.49 -10.28
C ASN A 16 -8.21 -7.90 -11.17
N GLY A 17 -9.16 -7.23 -10.53
CA GLY A 17 -10.39 -6.79 -11.17
C GLY A 17 -10.17 -5.91 -12.40
N ALA A 18 -9.16 -5.02 -12.37
CA ALA A 18 -8.84 -4.13 -13.48
C ALA A 18 -8.45 -4.85 -14.78
N SER A 19 -7.95 -6.10 -14.68
CA SER A 19 -7.59 -6.93 -15.85
C SER A 19 -8.70 -7.90 -16.30
N MET A 20 -9.83 -7.97 -15.57
CA MET A 20 -10.86 -9.00 -15.79
C MET A 20 -12.27 -8.44 -16.02
N PHE A 21 -12.64 -7.38 -15.32
CA PHE A 21 -14.00 -6.86 -15.38
C PHE A 21 -14.14 -5.77 -16.42
N VAL A 22 -15.12 -5.94 -17.29
CA VAL A 22 -15.55 -4.91 -18.25
C VAL A 22 -16.61 -4.01 -17.60
N TYR A 23 -16.74 -2.78 -18.11
CA TYR A 23 -17.75 -1.84 -17.62
C TYR A 23 -18.51 -1.17 -18.75
N VAL A 24 -19.67 -0.65 -18.39
CA VAL A 24 -20.48 0.25 -19.23
C VAL A 24 -20.38 1.63 -18.58
N PRO A 25 -19.85 2.67 -19.25
CA PRO A 25 -19.59 3.97 -18.65
C PRO A 25 -20.79 4.57 -17.90
N GLN A 26 -22.00 4.41 -18.43
CA GLN A 26 -23.23 4.93 -17.83
C GLN A 26 -23.68 4.15 -16.58
N LEU A 27 -23.11 2.96 -16.33
CA LEU A 27 -23.49 2.06 -15.23
C LEU A 27 -22.42 1.92 -14.16
N MET A 28 -21.28 2.62 -14.25
CA MET A 28 -20.16 2.48 -13.32
C MET A 28 -20.56 2.73 -11.85
N ASN A 29 -21.51 3.63 -11.62
CA ASN A 29 -21.97 3.97 -10.27
C ASN A 29 -23.23 3.17 -9.85
N GLN A 30 -23.64 2.18 -10.64
CA GLN A 30 -24.79 1.34 -10.29
C GLN A 30 -24.33 0.14 -9.46
N PRO A 31 -25.10 -0.24 -8.41
CA PRO A 31 -24.81 -1.46 -7.66
C PRO A 31 -25.03 -2.71 -8.49
N ALA A 32 -24.24 -3.73 -8.21
CA ALA A 32 -24.32 -5.05 -8.83
C ALA A 32 -24.07 -6.15 -7.79
N THR A 33 -24.14 -7.39 -8.21
CA THR A 33 -23.67 -8.54 -7.44
C THR A 33 -22.65 -9.32 -8.26
N LEU A 34 -21.62 -9.82 -7.56
CA LEU A 34 -20.63 -10.73 -8.12
C LEU A 34 -20.80 -12.12 -7.53
N THR A 35 -21.02 -13.12 -8.39
CA THR A 35 -21.00 -14.53 -7.96
C THR A 35 -19.78 -15.23 -8.56
N VAL A 36 -18.91 -15.73 -7.70
CA VAL A 36 -17.76 -16.55 -8.09
C VAL A 36 -18.20 -18.01 -8.15
N LYS A 37 -17.84 -18.69 -9.23
CA LYS A 37 -18.06 -20.14 -9.39
C LYS A 37 -16.71 -20.86 -9.43
N PRO A 38 -16.20 -21.33 -8.27
CA PRO A 38 -14.91 -22.03 -8.22
C PRO A 38 -14.90 -23.31 -9.06
N ALA A 39 -13.71 -23.76 -9.45
CA ALA A 39 -13.53 -25.06 -10.05
C ALA A 39 -13.94 -26.19 -9.07
N PRO A 40 -14.33 -27.37 -9.55
CA PRO A 40 -14.62 -28.52 -8.69
C PRO A 40 -13.48 -28.82 -7.73
N GLY A 41 -13.80 -28.94 -6.44
CA GLY A 41 -12.80 -29.17 -5.39
C GLY A 41 -12.16 -27.91 -4.79
N TRP A 42 -12.44 -26.73 -5.32
CA TRP A 42 -12.04 -25.44 -4.72
C TRP A 42 -13.14 -24.92 -3.81
N ASN A 43 -12.82 -24.73 -2.54
CA ASN A 43 -13.82 -24.50 -1.50
C ASN A 43 -13.67 -23.14 -0.79
N VAL A 44 -12.67 -22.35 -1.16
CA VAL A 44 -12.38 -21.06 -0.50
C VAL A 44 -12.34 -19.94 -1.55
N VAL A 45 -13.04 -18.85 -1.25
CA VAL A 45 -12.99 -17.60 -2.00
C VAL A 45 -12.76 -16.48 -1.01
N SER A 46 -11.68 -15.74 -1.17
CA SER A 46 -11.32 -14.59 -0.33
C SER A 46 -11.34 -13.30 -1.15
N THR A 47 -12.13 -12.35 -0.72
CA THR A 47 -12.19 -10.98 -1.26
C THR A 47 -12.64 -10.03 -0.17
N ALA A 48 -12.33 -8.74 -0.28
CA ALA A 48 -12.78 -7.71 0.65
C ALA A 48 -14.23 -7.26 0.40
N LEU A 49 -14.87 -7.71 -0.67
CA LEU A 49 -16.27 -7.43 -0.95
C LEU A 49 -17.18 -8.05 0.10
N LYS A 50 -18.27 -7.35 0.44
CA LYS A 50 -19.23 -7.80 1.44
C LYS A 50 -20.05 -8.99 0.92
N PRO A 51 -20.14 -10.11 1.65
CA PRO A 51 -20.91 -11.26 1.22
C PRO A 51 -22.43 -10.98 1.27
N VAL A 52 -23.17 -11.50 0.28
CA VAL A 52 -24.63 -11.50 0.28
C VAL A 52 -25.12 -12.62 1.21
N SER A 53 -25.95 -12.25 2.19
CA SER A 53 -26.48 -13.23 3.18
C SER A 53 -27.21 -14.38 2.51
N GLY A 54 -26.87 -15.63 2.92
CA GLY A 54 -27.51 -16.85 2.42
C GLY A 54 -27.09 -17.28 1.01
N GLN A 55 -26.14 -16.58 0.36
CA GLN A 55 -25.65 -16.93 -0.97
C GLN A 55 -24.16 -17.24 -0.95
N THR A 56 -23.79 -18.46 -1.32
CA THR A 56 -22.39 -18.90 -1.38
C THR A 56 -21.61 -18.14 -2.44
N PHE A 57 -20.43 -17.63 -2.07
CA PHE A 57 -19.51 -16.92 -2.97
C PHE A 57 -20.15 -15.79 -3.78
N THR A 58 -21.18 -15.16 -3.23
CA THR A 58 -21.88 -14.03 -3.84
C THR A 58 -21.66 -12.79 -2.99
N TYR A 59 -21.29 -11.68 -3.63
CA TYR A 59 -20.85 -10.46 -3.00
C TYR A 59 -21.58 -9.24 -3.50
N GLU A 60 -21.80 -8.25 -2.61
CA GLU A 60 -22.33 -6.94 -2.94
C GLU A 60 -21.24 -6.10 -3.64
N VAL A 61 -21.58 -5.47 -4.75
CA VAL A 61 -20.71 -4.57 -5.51
C VAL A 61 -21.40 -3.21 -5.59
N PRO A 62 -21.03 -2.22 -4.77
CA PRO A 62 -21.66 -0.91 -4.74
C PRO A 62 -21.46 -0.09 -6.03
N ASN A 63 -20.29 -0.24 -6.68
CA ASN A 63 -19.93 0.44 -7.92
C ASN A 63 -18.75 -0.29 -8.60
N TYR A 64 -18.39 0.14 -9.81
CA TYR A 64 -17.29 -0.43 -10.57
C TYR A 64 -15.92 -0.20 -9.92
N ASP A 65 -15.66 0.99 -9.35
CA ASP A 65 -14.39 1.30 -8.69
C ASP A 65 -14.09 0.28 -7.59
N LEU A 66 -15.07 -0.04 -6.74
CA LEU A 66 -14.87 -1.02 -5.67
C LEU A 66 -14.74 -2.45 -6.22
N LEU A 67 -15.43 -2.78 -7.33
CA LEU A 67 -15.28 -4.09 -7.96
C LEU A 67 -13.86 -4.34 -8.44
N VAL A 68 -13.28 -3.41 -9.18
CA VAL A 68 -11.93 -3.57 -9.74
C VAL A 68 -10.85 -3.44 -8.68
N ASP A 69 -11.12 -2.72 -7.60
CA ASP A 69 -10.22 -2.53 -6.46
C ASP A 69 -10.41 -3.60 -5.35
N SER A 70 -11.09 -4.70 -5.67
CA SER A 70 -11.30 -5.83 -4.75
C SER A 70 -10.81 -7.13 -5.38
N PRO A 71 -9.51 -7.44 -5.26
CA PRO A 71 -8.98 -8.70 -5.79
C PRO A 71 -9.63 -9.91 -5.13
N ILE A 72 -9.58 -11.02 -5.84
CA ILE A 72 -10.20 -12.27 -5.41
C ILE A 72 -9.19 -13.40 -5.48
N GLU A 73 -8.99 -14.10 -4.38
CA GLU A 73 -8.24 -15.36 -4.32
C GLU A 73 -9.22 -16.53 -4.25
N ILE A 74 -9.05 -17.53 -5.13
CA ILE A 74 -9.96 -18.66 -5.30
C ILE A 74 -9.14 -19.96 -5.27
N GLY A 75 -9.51 -20.91 -4.41
CA GLY A 75 -8.80 -22.19 -4.35
C GLY A 75 -9.07 -22.94 -3.04
N ASN A 76 -8.00 -23.51 -2.47
CA ASN A 76 -7.99 -24.12 -1.15
C ASN A 76 -6.90 -23.51 -0.26
N HIS A 77 -6.67 -22.20 -0.42
CA HIS A 77 -5.69 -21.46 0.36
C HIS A 77 -6.07 -21.40 1.85
N ARG A 78 -5.07 -21.22 2.69
CA ARG A 78 -5.26 -21.08 4.13
C ARG A 78 -5.70 -19.66 4.46
N VAL A 79 -6.67 -19.51 5.35
CA VAL A 79 -7.12 -18.21 5.85
C VAL A 79 -6.82 -18.11 7.34
N LEU A 80 -5.93 -17.18 7.71
CA LEU A 80 -5.67 -16.79 9.09
C LEU A 80 -6.52 -15.58 9.46
N GLN A 81 -6.81 -15.40 10.75
CA GLN A 81 -7.63 -14.28 11.24
C GLN A 81 -7.03 -13.65 12.48
N PHE A 82 -7.14 -12.34 12.59
CA PHE A 82 -6.81 -11.58 13.79
C PHE A 82 -7.69 -10.31 13.88
N THR A 83 -7.66 -9.66 15.05
CA THR A 83 -8.36 -8.40 15.28
C THR A 83 -7.33 -7.31 15.62
N SER A 84 -7.42 -6.17 14.94
CA SER A 84 -6.58 -4.99 15.16
C SER A 84 -7.45 -3.75 15.27
N GLY A 85 -7.31 -2.96 16.33
CA GLY A 85 -8.14 -1.77 16.56
C GLY A 85 -9.66 -2.04 16.59
N GLY A 86 -10.07 -3.25 16.99
CA GLY A 86 -11.47 -3.68 16.95
C GLY A 86 -11.98 -4.14 15.57
N ILE A 87 -11.15 -4.08 14.54
CA ILE A 87 -11.48 -4.43 13.16
C ILE A 87 -11.00 -5.85 12.85
N PRO A 88 -11.85 -6.73 12.28
CA PRO A 88 -11.45 -8.05 11.83
C PRO A 88 -10.54 -7.97 10.59
N HIS A 89 -9.45 -8.73 10.63
CA HIS A 89 -8.49 -8.86 9.55
C HIS A 89 -8.37 -10.33 9.14
N GLN A 90 -8.18 -10.58 7.85
CA GLN A 90 -7.92 -11.90 7.29
C GLN A 90 -6.61 -11.89 6.51
N ILE A 91 -5.91 -13.04 6.52
CA ILE A 91 -4.74 -13.29 5.69
C ILE A 91 -5.02 -14.55 4.87
N ALA A 92 -5.30 -14.39 3.59
CA ALA A 92 -5.45 -15.48 2.64
C ALA A 92 -4.07 -15.86 2.11
N MET A 93 -3.57 -17.03 2.49
CA MET A 93 -2.19 -17.47 2.22
C MET A 93 -2.18 -18.58 1.19
N TYR A 94 -1.65 -18.30 0.02
CA TYR A 94 -1.41 -19.28 -1.04
C TYR A 94 0.07 -19.64 -1.14
N GLY A 95 0.35 -20.90 -1.44
CA GLY A 95 1.68 -21.46 -1.62
C GLY A 95 2.29 -22.03 -0.33
N GLU A 96 3.14 -23.04 -0.49
CA GLU A 96 3.78 -23.72 0.63
C GLU A 96 4.92 -22.88 1.21
N THR A 97 4.93 -22.72 2.51
CA THR A 97 5.98 -22.03 3.27
C THR A 97 5.98 -22.48 4.73
N GLN A 98 7.09 -22.24 5.42
CA GLN A 98 7.25 -22.52 6.84
C GLN A 98 7.27 -21.21 7.63
N TYR A 99 6.38 -21.05 8.61
CA TYR A 99 6.30 -19.84 9.45
C TYR A 99 5.82 -20.17 10.85
N ASN A 100 6.15 -19.32 11.80
CA ASN A 100 5.57 -19.33 13.13
C ASN A 100 4.28 -18.50 13.10
N GLU A 101 3.12 -19.17 13.13
CA GLU A 101 1.81 -18.51 13.03
C GLU A 101 1.55 -17.53 14.17
N GLN A 102 1.90 -17.92 15.41
CA GLN A 102 1.67 -17.08 16.58
C GLN A 102 2.47 -15.76 16.47
N ARG A 103 3.74 -15.85 16.08
CA ARG A 103 4.60 -14.67 15.82
C ARG A 103 4.03 -13.82 14.70
N LEU A 104 3.68 -14.47 13.58
CA LEU A 104 3.16 -13.77 12.39
C LEU A 104 1.92 -12.95 12.73
N LEU A 105 0.91 -13.56 13.36
CA LEU A 105 -0.33 -12.88 13.73
C LEU A 105 -0.10 -11.76 14.76
N ALA A 106 0.81 -11.98 15.72
CA ALA A 106 1.16 -10.96 16.71
C ALA A 106 1.83 -9.73 16.04
N ASP A 107 2.71 -9.95 15.07
CA ASP A 107 3.42 -8.88 14.37
C ASP A 107 2.51 -8.13 13.38
N TYR A 108 1.66 -8.84 12.63
CA TYR A 108 0.61 -8.21 11.84
C TYR A 108 -0.25 -7.27 12.70
N LYS A 109 -0.72 -7.76 13.86
CA LYS A 109 -1.51 -6.94 14.77
C LYS A 109 -0.76 -5.69 15.23
N ARG A 110 0.48 -5.82 15.68
CA ARG A 110 1.30 -4.68 16.15
C ARG A 110 1.53 -3.64 15.06
N VAL A 111 1.86 -4.08 13.85
CA VAL A 111 2.11 -3.20 12.69
C VAL A 111 0.82 -2.47 12.29
N THR A 112 -0.30 -3.19 12.19
CA THR A 112 -1.58 -2.59 11.80
C THR A 112 -2.12 -1.61 12.85
N GLU A 113 -1.91 -1.87 14.14
CA GLU A 113 -2.23 -0.94 15.23
C GLU A 113 -1.34 0.32 15.18
N ALA A 114 -0.03 0.16 14.91
CA ALA A 114 0.89 1.28 14.76
C ALA A 114 0.52 2.16 13.55
N ALA A 115 0.11 1.57 12.43
CA ALA A 115 -0.34 2.30 11.25
C ALA A 115 -1.63 3.09 11.52
N ALA A 116 -2.63 2.46 12.15
CA ALA A 116 -3.87 3.15 12.51
C ALA A 116 -3.64 4.33 13.48
N ALA A 117 -2.67 4.22 14.37
CA ALA A 117 -2.33 5.27 15.33
C ALA A 117 -1.77 6.55 14.68
N VAL A 118 -1.21 6.47 13.46
CA VAL A 118 -0.72 7.64 12.71
C VAL A 118 -1.85 8.64 12.48
N VAL A 119 -2.99 8.16 12.00
CA VAL A 119 -4.16 9.00 11.70
C VAL A 119 -5.13 9.07 12.88
N GLY A 120 -5.15 8.04 13.72
CA GLY A 120 -5.97 7.96 14.93
C GLY A 120 -7.32 7.26 14.74
N GLU A 121 -7.64 6.79 13.54
CA GLU A 121 -8.86 6.04 13.26
C GLU A 121 -8.67 5.01 12.12
N HIS A 122 -9.47 3.96 12.14
CA HIS A 122 -9.47 2.94 11.11
C HIS A 122 -10.60 3.21 10.09
N PRO A 123 -10.32 3.23 8.78
CA PRO A 123 -11.28 3.68 7.77
C PRO A 123 -12.18 2.59 7.19
N CYS A 124 -12.05 1.34 7.59
CA CYS A 124 -12.84 0.23 7.05
C CYS A 124 -13.37 -0.70 8.16
N GLU A 125 -14.39 -1.50 7.83
CA GLU A 125 -15.05 -2.44 8.75
C GLU A 125 -14.34 -3.80 8.81
N ASN A 126 -13.56 -4.13 7.79
CA ASN A 126 -12.72 -5.33 7.69
C ASN A 126 -11.53 -5.06 6.76
N TYR A 127 -10.51 -5.91 6.81
CA TYR A 127 -9.37 -5.85 5.91
C TYR A 127 -8.86 -7.23 5.52
N LEU A 128 -8.44 -7.38 4.25
CA LEU A 128 -7.93 -8.64 3.70
C LEU A 128 -6.51 -8.45 3.16
N PHE A 129 -5.59 -9.30 3.63
CA PHE A 129 -4.30 -9.52 2.99
C PHE A 129 -4.38 -10.78 2.13
N ILE A 130 -4.06 -10.69 0.83
CA ILE A 130 -3.84 -11.86 -0.04
C ILE A 130 -2.33 -12.02 -0.18
N VAL A 131 -1.79 -13.15 0.22
CA VAL A 131 -0.34 -13.40 0.24
C VAL A 131 0.00 -14.61 -0.61
N HIS A 132 0.79 -14.40 -1.65
CA HIS A 132 1.32 -15.46 -2.51
C HIS A 132 2.78 -15.75 -2.18
N HIS A 133 3.06 -17.00 -1.78
CA HIS A 133 4.40 -17.51 -1.56
C HIS A 133 4.93 -18.18 -2.81
N LEU A 134 5.81 -17.50 -3.52
CA LEU A 134 6.33 -17.92 -4.83
C LEU A 134 7.77 -18.43 -4.73
N PRO A 135 8.27 -19.21 -5.72
CA PRO A 135 9.68 -19.58 -5.77
C PRO A 135 10.60 -18.35 -5.85
N SER A 136 10.16 -17.32 -6.54
CA SER A 136 10.85 -16.02 -6.68
C SER A 136 9.82 -14.92 -6.96
N GLY A 137 10.20 -13.66 -6.73
CA GLY A 137 9.34 -12.51 -6.91
C GLY A 137 9.08 -11.81 -5.59
N GLY A 138 8.37 -10.71 -5.66
CA GLY A 138 7.99 -9.87 -4.52
C GLY A 138 7.21 -8.66 -4.97
N GLY A 139 6.74 -7.88 -4.00
CA GLY A 139 6.00 -6.65 -4.21
C GLY A 139 4.58 -6.75 -3.70
N GLY A 140 3.92 -5.62 -3.69
CA GLY A 140 2.54 -5.50 -3.24
C GLY A 140 1.71 -4.66 -4.20
N LEU A 141 0.42 -4.64 -3.95
CA LEU A 141 -0.55 -3.75 -4.58
C LEU A 141 -1.66 -3.45 -3.59
N GLU A 142 -1.77 -2.19 -3.28
CA GLU A 142 -2.72 -1.64 -2.35
C GLU A 142 -4.12 -1.53 -2.96
N HIS A 143 -5.14 -1.81 -2.14
CA HIS A 143 -6.55 -1.68 -2.46
C HIS A 143 -7.31 -0.98 -1.33
N LEU A 144 -8.54 -0.54 -1.58
CA LEU A 144 -9.31 0.25 -0.62
C LEU A 144 -9.59 -0.49 0.70
N HIS A 145 -9.77 -1.82 0.65
CA HIS A 145 -10.09 -2.66 1.81
C HIS A 145 -9.25 -3.95 1.85
N SER A 146 -8.19 -4.02 1.05
CA SER A 146 -7.32 -5.19 0.97
C SER A 146 -5.95 -4.83 0.41
N THR A 147 -5.05 -5.79 0.40
CA THR A 147 -3.80 -5.73 -0.37
C THR A 147 -3.44 -7.11 -0.90
N SER A 148 -2.75 -7.12 -2.04
CA SER A 148 -2.15 -8.32 -2.61
C SER A 148 -0.64 -8.25 -2.44
N LEU A 149 -0.06 -9.27 -1.82
CA LEU A 149 1.35 -9.37 -1.49
C LEU A 149 1.95 -10.60 -2.19
N GLN A 150 3.15 -10.44 -2.74
CA GLN A 150 3.96 -11.57 -3.21
C GLN A 150 5.30 -11.59 -2.49
N THR A 151 5.71 -12.76 -2.06
CA THR A 151 6.98 -12.96 -1.38
C THR A 151 7.58 -14.32 -1.70
N SER A 152 8.86 -14.49 -1.41
CA SER A 152 9.53 -15.79 -1.52
C SER A 152 8.95 -16.80 -0.51
N ARG A 153 8.87 -18.08 -0.90
CA ARG A 153 8.56 -19.19 0.01
C ARG A 153 9.50 -19.25 1.22
N ASN A 154 10.71 -18.73 1.07
CA ASN A 154 11.75 -18.71 2.10
C ASN A 154 11.81 -17.39 2.89
N ALA A 155 10.86 -16.47 2.70
CA ALA A 155 10.88 -15.17 3.36
C ALA A 155 10.97 -15.27 4.89
N TYR A 156 10.39 -16.31 5.47
CA TYR A 156 10.36 -16.51 6.93
C TYR A 156 11.56 -17.30 7.48
N ALA A 157 12.50 -17.76 6.63
CA ALA A 157 13.60 -18.62 7.05
C ALA A 157 14.71 -17.88 7.81
N THR A 158 14.82 -16.56 7.62
CA THR A 158 15.79 -15.71 8.30
C THR A 158 15.11 -14.48 8.90
N GLU A 159 15.72 -13.91 9.94
CA GLU A 159 15.19 -12.67 10.54
C GLU A 159 15.17 -11.51 9.55
N ALA A 160 16.19 -11.38 8.71
CA ALA A 160 16.24 -10.35 7.67
C ALA A 160 15.11 -10.52 6.63
N GLY A 161 14.87 -11.74 6.18
CA GLY A 161 13.77 -12.04 5.26
C GLY A 161 12.39 -11.80 5.88
N TYR A 162 12.22 -12.22 7.14
CA TYR A 162 11.00 -11.97 7.90
C TYR A 162 10.73 -10.46 8.09
N THR A 163 11.73 -9.71 8.51
CA THR A 163 11.61 -8.26 8.70
C THR A 163 11.32 -7.55 7.37
N GLY A 164 11.99 -7.97 6.29
CA GLY A 164 11.69 -7.44 4.94
C GLY A 164 10.25 -7.70 4.50
N PHE A 165 9.72 -8.91 4.78
CA PHE A 165 8.32 -9.20 4.52
C PHE A 165 7.37 -8.36 5.38
N MET A 166 7.67 -8.17 6.67
CA MET A 166 6.87 -7.31 7.54
C MET A 166 6.94 -5.82 7.12
N GLY A 167 8.05 -5.39 6.52
CA GLY A 167 8.17 -4.08 5.85
C GLY A 167 7.18 -3.94 4.70
N LEU A 168 7.10 -4.96 3.82
CA LEU A 168 6.10 -4.99 2.75
C LEU A 168 4.67 -4.96 3.31
N VAL A 169 4.39 -5.73 4.37
CA VAL A 169 3.08 -5.69 5.05
C VAL A 169 2.76 -4.29 5.57
N ALA A 170 3.73 -3.61 6.20
CA ALA A 170 3.56 -2.26 6.71
C ALA A 170 3.31 -1.25 5.60
N HIS A 171 4.09 -1.34 4.50
CA HIS A 171 3.98 -0.49 3.30
C HIS A 171 2.57 -0.57 2.71
N GLU A 172 2.16 -1.76 2.32
CA GLU A 172 0.87 -1.97 1.66
C GLU A 172 -0.33 -1.69 2.58
N TYR A 173 -0.19 -1.97 3.87
CA TYR A 173 -1.24 -1.63 4.82
C TYR A 173 -1.36 -0.12 5.06
N PHE A 174 -0.24 0.62 5.06
CA PHE A 174 -0.26 2.06 5.24
C PHE A 174 -0.92 2.79 4.08
N HIS A 175 -0.88 2.22 2.89
CA HIS A 175 -1.64 2.71 1.73
C HIS A 175 -3.16 2.75 1.97
N LEU A 176 -3.69 2.04 2.95
CA LEU A 176 -5.10 2.16 3.37
C LEU A 176 -5.49 3.63 3.64
N TRP A 177 -4.54 4.42 4.14
CA TRP A 177 -4.66 5.87 4.31
C TRP A 177 -3.96 6.61 3.17
N ASN A 178 -2.66 6.50 3.04
CA ASN A 178 -1.82 7.12 2.02
C ASN A 178 -1.49 6.09 0.94
N VAL A 179 -2.25 5.94 -0.07
CA VAL A 179 -2.82 6.75 -1.11
C VAL A 179 -4.33 6.47 -1.34
N LYS A 180 -4.90 5.43 -0.75
CA LYS A 180 -6.28 5.04 -1.09
C LYS A 180 -7.31 6.07 -0.62
N ARG A 181 -6.95 6.92 0.34
CA ARG A 181 -7.84 7.93 0.92
C ARG A 181 -7.21 9.33 1.01
N ILE A 182 -6.01 9.45 1.55
CA ILE A 182 -5.18 10.66 1.49
C ILE A 182 -4.43 10.57 0.16
N ARG A 183 -4.90 11.26 -0.87
CA ARG A 183 -4.37 11.08 -2.23
C ARG A 183 -4.23 12.39 -2.99
N PRO A 184 -3.33 12.46 -3.97
CA PRO A 184 -3.32 13.55 -4.94
C PRO A 184 -4.67 13.64 -5.66
N LYS A 185 -5.15 14.86 -5.89
CA LYS A 185 -6.42 15.11 -6.59
C LYS A 185 -6.44 14.48 -7.98
N ALA A 186 -5.29 14.41 -8.65
CA ALA A 186 -5.13 13.78 -9.96
C ALA A 186 -5.37 12.25 -9.96
N LEU A 187 -5.30 11.60 -8.79
CA LEU A 187 -5.54 10.16 -8.64
C LEU A 187 -6.97 9.84 -8.17
N GLY A 188 -7.95 10.60 -8.64
CA GLY A 188 -9.35 10.24 -8.41
C GLY A 188 -10.35 11.38 -8.67
N PRO A 189 -11.53 11.04 -9.25
CA PRO A 189 -11.88 9.70 -9.76
C PRO A 189 -10.98 9.26 -10.89
N PHE A 190 -10.75 7.94 -11.02
CA PHE A 190 -9.88 7.39 -12.05
C PHE A 190 -10.54 7.46 -13.44
N ASP A 191 -9.74 7.82 -14.45
CA ASP A 191 -10.05 7.56 -15.84
C ASP A 191 -9.54 6.16 -16.20
N TYR A 192 -10.44 5.24 -16.56
CA TYR A 192 -10.09 3.87 -16.93
C TYR A 192 -9.72 3.71 -18.41
N ASP A 193 -9.94 4.73 -19.22
CA ASP A 193 -9.63 4.73 -20.64
C ASP A 193 -8.25 5.34 -20.96
N ASN A 194 -7.68 6.12 -20.02
CA ASN A 194 -6.40 6.80 -20.18
C ASN A 194 -5.52 6.65 -18.93
N GLU A 195 -4.23 7.00 -19.07
CA GLU A 195 -3.29 7.05 -17.96
C GLU A 195 -3.63 8.20 -17.00
N ASN A 196 -3.50 7.92 -15.71
CA ASN A 196 -3.71 8.92 -14.66
C ASN A 196 -2.35 9.39 -14.13
N TYR A 197 -1.91 10.57 -14.57
CA TYR A 197 -0.62 11.14 -14.19
C TYR A 197 -0.69 12.02 -12.95
N THR A 198 0.37 11.99 -12.16
CA THR A 198 0.57 12.89 -11.02
C THR A 198 2.04 13.19 -10.80
N HIS A 199 2.37 14.38 -10.31
CA HIS A 199 3.71 14.75 -9.84
C HIS A 199 3.99 14.28 -8.39
N LEU A 200 3.04 13.62 -7.73
CA LEU A 200 3.07 13.31 -6.30
C LEU A 200 3.14 11.82 -5.98
N LEU A 201 3.63 10.94 -6.90
CA LEU A 201 3.90 9.55 -6.50
C LEU A 201 4.96 9.47 -5.40
N TRP A 202 5.91 10.41 -5.34
CA TRP A 202 6.89 10.49 -4.26
C TRP A 202 6.25 10.74 -2.89
N VAL A 203 5.05 11.31 -2.83
CA VAL A 203 4.25 11.44 -1.60
C VAL A 203 3.47 10.15 -1.34
N ALA A 204 2.84 9.59 -2.39
CA ALA A 204 2.11 8.34 -2.26
C ALA A 204 3.02 7.19 -1.81
N GLU A 205 4.19 7.07 -2.44
CA GLU A 205 5.11 5.96 -2.25
C GLU A 205 6.28 6.30 -1.31
N GLY A 206 6.88 7.48 -1.46
CA GLY A 206 8.03 7.87 -0.65
C GLY A 206 7.66 8.10 0.81
N PHE A 207 6.51 8.73 1.11
CA PHE A 207 6.03 8.80 2.48
C PHE A 207 5.72 7.40 3.02
N THR A 208 5.07 6.55 2.22
CA THR A 208 4.77 5.18 2.63
C THR A 208 6.04 4.37 2.87
N SER A 209 7.09 4.54 2.06
CA SER A 209 8.41 3.90 2.27
C SER A 209 9.14 4.41 3.52
N MET A 210 8.98 5.67 3.89
CA MET A 210 9.45 6.17 5.18
C MET A 210 8.64 5.56 6.33
N TYR A 211 7.31 5.50 6.17
CA TYR A 211 6.44 4.98 7.22
C TYR A 211 6.55 3.47 7.39
N ASP A 212 6.81 2.66 6.36
CA ASP A 212 6.92 1.21 6.52
C ASP A 212 8.03 0.86 7.52
N ASN A 213 9.22 1.44 7.39
CA ASN A 213 10.32 1.30 8.33
C ASN A 213 10.00 1.89 9.71
N TYR A 214 9.36 3.05 9.74
CA TYR A 214 9.00 3.74 10.97
C TYR A 214 7.91 2.98 11.76
N LEU A 215 6.96 2.36 11.07
CA LEU A 215 5.92 1.52 11.67
C LEU A 215 6.50 0.23 12.25
N LEU A 216 7.45 -0.41 11.57
CA LEU A 216 8.18 -1.56 12.12
C LEU A 216 8.92 -1.17 13.42
N ARG A 217 9.51 0.02 13.45
CA ARG A 217 10.16 0.54 14.65
C ARG A 217 9.16 0.88 15.75
N ARG A 218 8.05 1.58 15.44
CA ARG A 218 6.99 1.94 16.41
C ARG A 218 6.31 0.71 17.00
N SER A 219 6.08 -0.32 16.19
CA SER A 219 5.47 -1.58 16.62
C SER A 219 6.41 -2.51 17.40
N GLY A 220 7.71 -2.20 17.46
CA GLY A 220 8.74 -3.03 18.08
C GLY A 220 9.03 -4.33 17.31
N VAL A 221 8.70 -4.41 16.02
CA VAL A 221 9.10 -5.51 15.13
C VAL A 221 10.57 -5.39 14.77
N THR A 222 11.08 -4.17 14.66
CA THR A 222 12.50 -3.91 14.43
C THR A 222 13.15 -3.08 15.56
N THR A 223 14.48 -3.14 15.66
CA THR A 223 15.26 -2.38 16.67
C THR A 223 15.54 -0.95 16.18
N PRO A 224 15.93 -0.01 17.09
CA PRO A 224 16.37 1.32 16.69
C PRO A 224 17.56 1.30 15.73
N GLU A 225 18.53 0.41 15.98
CA GLU A 225 19.74 0.28 15.15
C GLU A 225 19.37 -0.14 13.73
N ARG A 226 18.50 -1.14 13.58
CA ARG A 226 18.04 -1.58 12.27
C ARG A 226 17.29 -0.48 11.52
N TYR A 227 16.43 0.26 12.20
CA TYR A 227 15.74 1.41 11.60
C TYR A 227 16.73 2.47 11.09
N LEU A 228 17.78 2.77 11.86
CA LEU A 228 18.82 3.72 11.44
C LEU A 228 19.64 3.19 10.26
N ASP A 229 19.91 1.88 10.20
CA ASP A 229 20.58 1.25 9.06
C ASP A 229 19.73 1.36 7.78
N ASP A 230 18.42 1.16 7.89
CA ASP A 230 17.50 1.29 6.76
C ASP A 230 17.46 2.74 6.26
N VAL A 231 17.35 3.75 7.14
CA VAL A 231 17.42 5.18 6.79
C VAL A 231 18.77 5.53 6.14
N ALA A 232 19.88 5.04 6.70
CA ALA A 232 21.21 5.24 6.13
C ALA A 232 21.34 4.60 4.74
N GLY A 233 20.70 3.44 4.52
CA GLY A 233 20.62 2.77 3.23
C GLY A 233 19.91 3.64 2.18
N ASP A 234 18.79 4.25 2.52
CA ASP A 234 18.02 5.13 1.64
C ASP A 234 18.82 6.39 1.27
N ILE A 235 19.50 7.01 2.25
CA ILE A 235 20.37 8.17 2.01
C ILE A 235 21.51 7.78 1.08
N ASN A 236 22.24 6.69 1.37
CA ASN A 236 23.32 6.20 0.54
C ASN A 236 22.86 5.89 -0.90
N SER A 237 21.72 5.24 -1.06
CA SER A 237 21.14 4.93 -2.36
C SER A 237 20.83 6.22 -3.14
N THR A 238 20.25 7.22 -2.48
CA THR A 238 19.90 8.51 -3.09
C THR A 238 21.15 9.28 -3.52
N GLU A 239 22.17 9.38 -2.66
CA GLU A 239 23.37 10.18 -2.93
C GLU A 239 24.31 9.51 -3.94
N ASN A 240 24.37 8.18 -3.96
CA ASN A 240 25.24 7.44 -4.88
C ASN A 240 24.59 7.11 -6.23
N THR A 241 23.34 7.53 -6.47
CA THR A 241 22.69 7.39 -7.77
C THR A 241 22.84 8.69 -8.58
N PRO A 242 23.64 8.71 -9.66
CA PRO A 242 23.87 9.93 -10.45
C PRO A 242 22.60 10.61 -10.94
N GLY A 243 21.57 9.81 -11.29
CA GLY A 243 20.25 10.30 -11.68
C GLY A 243 19.54 11.17 -10.64
N SER A 244 19.97 11.09 -9.37
CA SER A 244 19.45 11.94 -8.29
C SER A 244 19.69 13.44 -8.52
N GLY A 245 20.80 13.80 -9.19
CA GLY A 245 21.11 15.17 -9.59
C GLY A 245 20.52 15.58 -10.95
N VAL A 246 19.88 14.65 -11.66
CA VAL A 246 19.35 14.87 -13.02
C VAL A 246 17.82 14.96 -13.02
N GLN A 247 17.15 14.06 -12.29
CA GLN A 247 15.68 13.97 -12.29
C GLN A 247 15.14 14.42 -10.92
N SER A 248 14.17 15.33 -10.94
CA SER A 248 13.42 15.73 -9.75
C SER A 248 12.43 14.64 -9.31
N LEU A 249 11.94 14.69 -8.05
CA LEU A 249 10.90 13.78 -7.56
C LEU A 249 9.57 13.95 -8.32
N ALA A 250 9.23 15.17 -8.70
CA ALA A 250 8.04 15.45 -9.51
C ALA A 250 8.13 14.79 -10.89
N GLU A 251 9.28 14.92 -11.58
CA GLU A 251 9.51 14.26 -12.87
C GLU A 251 9.56 12.74 -12.73
N ALA A 252 10.21 12.20 -11.69
CA ALA A 252 10.26 10.76 -11.42
C ALA A 252 8.85 10.19 -11.18
N SER A 253 7.98 10.96 -10.53
CA SER A 253 6.58 10.62 -10.33
C SER A 253 5.79 10.63 -11.63
N TRP A 254 5.93 11.68 -12.43
CA TRP A 254 5.22 11.83 -13.70
C TRP A 254 5.65 10.78 -14.74
N ASP A 255 6.95 10.55 -14.85
CA ASP A 255 7.55 9.64 -15.83
C ASP A 255 7.60 8.18 -15.37
N ALA A 256 7.02 7.83 -14.20
CA ALA A 256 7.14 6.51 -13.60
C ALA A 256 6.81 5.37 -14.58
N TRP A 257 5.74 5.50 -15.35
CA TRP A 257 5.27 4.50 -16.30
C TRP A 257 6.30 4.13 -17.38
N ILE A 258 7.03 5.13 -17.88
CA ILE A 258 7.95 4.97 -19.01
C ILE A 258 9.41 4.90 -18.60
N LYS A 259 9.77 5.29 -17.37
CA LYS A 259 11.13 5.28 -16.85
C LYS A 259 11.32 4.29 -15.71
N TYR A 260 10.67 4.49 -14.55
CA TYR A 260 10.88 3.65 -13.37
C TYR A 260 10.50 2.18 -13.62
N TYR A 261 9.33 1.93 -14.22
CA TYR A 261 8.87 0.58 -14.57
C TYR A 261 9.40 0.05 -15.91
N ARG A 262 10.19 0.82 -16.62
CA ARG A 262 10.85 0.47 -17.90
C ARG A 262 12.31 0.90 -17.91
N PRO A 263 13.16 0.42 -16.98
CA PRO A 263 14.56 0.80 -16.91
C PRO A 263 15.32 0.34 -18.16
N ASN A 264 16.34 1.12 -18.52
CA ASN A 264 17.31 0.80 -19.56
C ASN A 264 18.75 0.95 -19.02
N GLU A 265 19.74 0.74 -19.86
CA GLU A 265 21.16 0.74 -19.48
C GLU A 265 21.63 2.07 -18.86
N ASN A 266 20.98 3.19 -19.21
CA ASN A 266 21.32 4.52 -18.72
C ASN A 266 20.47 4.99 -17.54
N SER A 267 19.50 4.21 -17.09
CA SER A 267 18.56 4.64 -16.04
C SER A 267 19.26 5.12 -14.78
N THR A 268 20.31 4.44 -14.32
CA THR A 268 21.08 4.86 -13.13
C THR A 268 21.65 6.27 -13.24
N ASN A 269 21.99 6.72 -14.47
CA ASN A 269 22.55 8.05 -14.70
C ASN A 269 21.48 9.14 -14.90
N SER A 270 20.25 8.77 -15.22
CA SER A 270 19.23 9.71 -15.69
C SER A 270 17.94 9.71 -14.87
N THR A 271 17.73 8.72 -14.00
CA THR A 271 16.51 8.57 -13.21
C THR A 271 16.80 8.34 -11.73
N ILE A 272 15.82 8.64 -10.90
CA ILE A 272 15.87 8.36 -9.46
C ILE A 272 14.58 7.67 -9.00
N SER A 273 14.68 6.81 -8.00
CA SER A 273 13.51 6.21 -7.34
C SER A 273 12.75 7.25 -6.53
N TYR A 274 11.49 7.47 -6.89
CA TYR A 274 10.60 8.30 -6.09
C TYR A 274 10.17 7.63 -4.77
N TYR A 275 10.34 6.31 -4.62
CA TYR A 275 10.23 5.61 -3.35
C TYR A 275 11.37 6.02 -2.39
N VAL A 276 12.61 5.73 -2.77
CA VAL A 276 13.79 5.89 -1.90
C VAL A 276 14.11 7.35 -1.65
N LYS A 277 14.25 8.18 -2.70
CA LYS A 277 14.49 9.62 -2.54
C LYS A 277 13.29 10.31 -1.91
N GLY A 278 12.07 9.85 -2.18
CA GLY A 278 10.85 10.33 -1.52
C GLY A 278 10.84 10.04 -0.02
N ALA A 279 11.31 8.84 0.40
CA ALA A 279 11.45 8.49 1.81
C ALA A 279 12.49 9.37 2.51
N VAL A 280 13.62 9.67 1.86
CA VAL A 280 14.62 10.60 2.39
C VAL A 280 14.03 11.99 2.58
N VAL A 281 13.29 12.52 1.60
CA VAL A 281 12.62 13.84 1.73
C VAL A 281 11.55 13.80 2.82
N ALA A 282 10.75 12.74 2.93
CA ALA A 282 9.78 12.58 4.00
C ALA A 282 10.44 12.60 5.39
N ASN A 283 11.59 11.93 5.56
CA ASN A 283 12.39 11.99 6.79
C ASN A 283 12.88 13.41 7.08
N LEU A 284 13.37 14.14 6.06
CA LEU A 284 13.81 15.55 6.23
C LEU A 284 12.65 16.45 6.65
N LEU A 285 11.48 16.32 6.03
CA LEU A 285 10.28 17.06 6.42
C LEU A 285 9.85 16.74 7.86
N ASN A 286 9.90 15.45 8.23
CA ASN A 286 9.59 15.02 9.60
C ASN A 286 10.54 15.62 10.63
N LEU A 287 11.85 15.64 10.35
CA LEU A 287 12.87 16.24 11.21
C LEU A 287 12.72 17.75 11.31
N GLU A 288 12.41 18.44 10.20
CA GLU A 288 12.16 19.90 10.20
C GLU A 288 10.93 20.25 11.03
N ILE A 289 9.81 19.53 10.87
CA ILE A 289 8.62 19.75 11.68
C ILE A 289 8.90 19.51 13.18
N LEU A 290 9.61 18.44 13.52
CA LEU A 290 10.02 18.15 14.89
C LEU A 290 10.90 19.27 15.47
N HIS A 291 11.89 19.72 14.71
CA HIS A 291 12.81 20.78 15.13
C HIS A 291 12.08 22.11 15.35
N SER A 292 11.35 22.57 14.36
CA SER A 292 10.65 23.86 14.37
C SER A 292 9.51 23.94 15.38
N SER A 293 8.87 22.80 15.71
CA SER A 293 7.82 22.71 16.73
C SER A 293 8.32 22.40 18.14
N GLY A 294 9.64 22.26 18.35
CA GLY A 294 10.17 21.84 19.64
C GLY A 294 9.78 20.40 20.05
N GLY A 295 9.51 19.55 19.08
CA GLY A 295 9.11 18.15 19.27
C GLY A 295 7.61 17.93 19.47
N GLU A 296 6.80 18.99 19.38
CA GLU A 296 5.34 18.89 19.59
C GLU A 296 4.57 18.33 18.39
N ARG A 297 5.11 18.49 17.18
CA ARG A 297 4.50 18.06 15.91
C ARG A 297 5.48 17.24 15.09
N ASN A 298 4.93 16.42 14.19
CA ASN A 298 5.68 15.58 13.27
C ASN A 298 4.88 15.35 11.98
N LEU A 299 5.35 14.48 11.08
CA LEU A 299 4.68 14.21 9.80
C LEU A 299 3.31 13.54 9.97
N ASP A 300 3.03 12.86 11.09
CA ASP A 300 1.69 12.34 11.40
C ASP A 300 0.64 13.48 11.45
N ASP A 301 1.01 14.68 11.90
CA ASP A 301 0.11 15.82 11.97
C ASP A 301 -0.27 16.35 10.59
N VAL A 302 0.66 16.29 9.64
CA VAL A 302 0.38 16.57 8.21
C VAL A 302 -0.64 15.57 7.66
N LEU A 303 -0.42 14.27 7.87
CA LEU A 303 -1.33 13.22 7.40
C LEU A 303 -2.70 13.32 8.06
N ARG A 304 -2.78 13.60 9.37
CA ARG A 304 -4.06 13.86 10.07
C ARG A 304 -4.79 15.08 9.51
N PHE A 305 -4.04 16.14 9.17
CA PHE A 305 -4.65 17.32 8.55
C PHE A 305 -5.21 16.99 7.17
N LEU A 306 -4.43 16.31 6.29
CA LEU A 306 -4.89 15.91 4.96
C LEU A 306 -6.10 14.97 5.05
N TRP A 307 -6.07 14.02 5.99
CA TRP A 307 -7.18 13.11 6.29
C TRP A 307 -8.47 13.83 6.64
N ASN A 308 -8.41 14.75 7.63
CA ASN A 308 -9.59 15.44 8.12
C ASN A 308 -10.12 16.48 7.14
N GLU A 309 -9.24 17.30 6.55
CA GLU A 309 -9.65 18.41 5.68
C GLU A 309 -10.05 17.91 4.29
N TYR A 310 -9.20 17.11 3.63
CA TYR A 310 -9.45 16.76 2.24
C TYR A 310 -10.28 15.49 2.08
N TYR A 311 -9.91 14.39 2.73
CA TYR A 311 -10.65 13.16 2.60
C TYR A 311 -12.02 13.22 3.31
N LYS A 312 -12.07 13.56 4.61
CA LYS A 312 -13.32 13.50 5.37
C LYS A 312 -14.26 14.66 5.07
N LYS A 313 -13.78 15.90 5.08
CA LYS A 313 -14.60 17.09 4.93
C LYS A 313 -14.89 17.43 3.48
N GLN A 314 -13.86 17.53 2.63
CA GLN A 314 -14.00 17.94 1.23
C GLN A 314 -14.31 16.76 0.27
N LYS A 315 -14.13 15.51 0.71
CA LYS A 315 -14.37 14.28 -0.08
C LYS A 315 -13.60 14.25 -1.41
N ARG A 316 -12.37 14.77 -1.41
CA ARG A 316 -11.47 14.81 -2.58
C ARG A 316 -10.01 14.61 -2.19
N GLY A 317 -9.15 14.48 -3.18
CA GLY A 317 -7.70 14.55 -3.00
C GLY A 317 -7.19 15.99 -2.82
N PHE A 318 -5.92 16.13 -2.45
CA PHE A 318 -5.20 17.40 -2.28
C PHE A 318 -4.39 17.75 -3.52
N THR A 319 -4.06 19.06 -3.69
CA THR A 319 -3.13 19.55 -4.72
C THR A 319 -1.70 19.67 -4.17
N ASP A 320 -0.73 19.93 -5.04
CA ASP A 320 0.67 20.15 -4.67
C ASP A 320 0.79 21.34 -3.67
N GLU A 321 0.11 22.44 -3.94
CA GLU A 321 0.09 23.64 -3.07
C GLU A 321 -0.58 23.34 -1.72
N GLU A 322 -1.63 22.54 -1.71
CA GLU A 322 -2.33 22.15 -0.49
C GLU A 322 -1.48 21.22 0.39
N LEU A 323 -0.66 20.35 -0.22
CA LEU A 323 0.33 19.57 0.51
C LEU A 323 1.39 20.48 1.13
N GLN A 324 1.97 21.38 0.35
CA GLN A 324 2.95 22.35 0.85
C GLN A 324 2.39 23.13 2.04
N GLN A 325 1.19 23.69 1.92
CA GLN A 325 0.51 24.41 3.00
C GLN A 325 0.30 23.54 4.25
N ALA A 326 -0.01 22.25 4.07
CA ALA A 326 -0.17 21.33 5.19
C ALA A 326 1.16 21.11 5.95
N VAL A 327 2.26 20.95 5.19
CA VAL A 327 3.61 20.81 5.77
C VAL A 327 4.06 22.08 6.46
N GLU A 328 3.95 23.24 5.81
CA GLU A 328 4.29 24.56 6.37
C GLU A 328 3.48 24.87 7.63
N LYS A 329 2.20 24.52 7.65
CA LYS A 329 1.36 24.65 8.84
C LYS A 329 1.85 23.78 9.99
N ALA A 330 2.33 22.57 9.71
CA ALA A 330 2.90 21.71 10.74
C ALA A 330 4.26 22.23 11.21
N ALA A 331 5.10 22.74 10.31
CA ALA A 331 6.39 23.35 10.64
C ALA A 331 6.24 24.71 11.36
N GLY A 332 5.19 25.47 11.03
CA GLY A 332 4.96 26.81 11.57
C GLY A 332 5.68 27.92 10.82
N HIS A 333 6.29 27.64 9.68
CA HIS A 333 6.96 28.59 8.80
C HIS A 333 6.94 28.08 7.34
N SER A 334 7.32 28.94 6.40
CA SER A 334 7.43 28.57 4.98
C SER A 334 8.67 27.70 4.72
N LEU A 335 8.52 26.71 3.82
CA LEU A 335 9.54 25.73 3.42
C LEU A 335 9.82 25.78 1.92
#